data_fb7c1ec75cdfefff26d44038908a5d0d
#
_entry.id   fb7c1ec75cdfefff26d44038908a5d0d
#
_cell.length_a   1.000
_cell.length_b   1.000
_cell.length_c   1.000
_cell.angle_alpha   90.00
_cell.angle_beta   90.00
_cell.angle_gamma   90.00
#
_symmetry.space_group_name_H-M   'P 1'
#
loop_
_entity.id
_entity.type
_entity.pdbx_description
1 polymer ?
#
loop_
_entity_poly.entity_id
_entity_poly.type
_entity_poly.pdbx_seq_one_letter_code
_entity_poly.pdbx_strand_id
1 'polypeptide(L)'
;MAYVQKNNPFSITSCGRRRAGGVGEGFNSPVKMVEESPFEKRKRKRKPDVRKTTKGKSRNFRTVKEGAGMTAAGVRKYKAKNPGSKLKTAVTGKVKPGSKAAKRRKSFCARSKGWTGKRGKAARRRWKC
;
A
#
# COMPACT_ATOMS: atom_id res chain seq x y z
N MET A 1 35.98 -15.00 31.40
CA MET A 1 36.59 -13.65 31.59
C MET A 1 35.77 -12.63 30.81
N ALA A 2 35.23 -11.65 31.50
CA ALA A 2 34.42 -10.59 30.82
C ALA A 2 35.38 -9.53 30.26
N TYR A 3 35.29 -9.25 28.97
CA TYR A 3 36.07 -8.21 28.32
C TYR A 3 35.52 -6.83 28.70
N VAL A 4 36.32 -6.05 29.42
CA VAL A 4 35.98 -4.66 29.78
C VAL A 4 36.66 -3.74 28.79
N GLN A 5 35.90 -3.07 27.95
CA GLN A 5 36.39 -2.05 27.04
C GLN A 5 36.80 -0.81 27.84
N LYS A 6 38.09 -0.53 27.91
CA LYS A 6 38.63 0.73 28.41
C LYS A 6 38.16 1.85 27.49
N ASN A 7 37.56 2.89 28.03
CA ASN A 7 36.99 4.06 27.33
C ASN A 7 35.51 3.97 26.90
N ASN A 8 34.74 3.11 27.53
CA ASN A 8 33.30 3.20 27.35
C ASN A 8 32.70 4.14 28.42
N PRO A 9 32.20 5.33 28.05
CA PRO A 9 31.65 6.28 29.03
C PRO A 9 30.33 5.81 29.67
N PHE A 10 29.82 4.67 29.25
CA PHE A 10 28.58 4.12 29.76
C PHE A 10 28.83 2.74 30.42
N SER A 11 28.43 2.59 31.68
CA SER A 11 28.41 1.30 32.35
C SER A 11 27.36 0.39 31.70
N ILE A 12 27.80 -0.83 31.33
CA ILE A 12 26.90 -1.83 30.75
C ILE A 12 26.46 -2.78 31.87
N THR A 13 25.14 -3.01 32.00
CA THR A 13 24.61 -4.02 32.91
C THR A 13 24.86 -5.42 32.36
N SER A 14 24.80 -6.44 33.22
CA SER A 14 24.96 -7.85 32.83
C SER A 14 24.03 -8.33 31.74
N CYS A 15 22.95 -7.64 31.46
CA CYS A 15 21.99 -7.93 30.38
C CYS A 15 22.27 -7.11 29.10
N GLY A 16 23.40 -6.43 28.97
CA GLY A 16 23.74 -5.60 27.81
C GLY A 16 22.94 -4.30 27.67
N ARG A 17 22.07 -3.97 28.61
CA ARG A 17 21.36 -2.69 28.62
C ARG A 17 22.22 -1.58 29.17
N ARG A 18 22.32 -0.49 28.45
CA ARG A 18 22.97 0.74 28.95
C ARG A 18 22.13 1.31 30.08
N ARG A 19 22.72 1.45 31.27
CA ARG A 19 22.12 2.29 32.30
C ARG A 19 22.42 3.73 31.94
N ALA A 20 21.38 4.56 31.91
CA ALA A 20 21.55 5.99 32.02
C ALA A 20 22.15 6.27 33.41
N GLY A 21 23.42 6.56 33.43
CA GLY A 21 24.09 7.00 34.65
C GLY A 21 23.60 8.38 35.01
N GLY A 22 23.17 8.57 36.18
CA GLY A 22 23.10 9.91 36.68
C GLY A 22 21.74 10.33 37.21
N VAL A 23 21.68 10.34 38.46
CA VAL A 23 20.99 11.31 39.27
C VAL A 23 21.17 12.68 38.69
N GLY A 24 20.19 13.26 38.17
CA GLY A 24 20.23 14.64 37.69
C GLY A 24 18.86 15.01 37.22
N GLU A 25 18.13 15.61 38.10
CA GLU A 25 17.14 16.66 37.88
C GLU A 25 16.62 16.78 36.45
N GLY A 26 15.36 16.41 36.27
CA GLY A 26 14.49 17.01 35.29
C GLY A 26 15.04 17.12 33.87
N PHE A 27 15.25 15.99 33.18
CA PHE A 27 15.21 16.05 31.72
C PHE A 27 13.76 16.28 31.29
N ASN A 28 13.31 17.52 31.48
CA ASN A 28 12.30 18.08 30.59
C ASN A 28 12.93 18.22 29.21
N SER A 29 13.21 17.09 28.57
CA SER A 29 13.37 17.09 27.15
C SER A 29 12.04 17.58 26.60
N PRO A 30 11.97 18.75 25.95
CA PRO A 30 10.78 19.04 25.18
C PRO A 30 10.64 17.84 24.24
N VAL A 31 9.57 17.10 24.41
CA VAL A 31 9.19 16.06 23.45
C VAL A 31 8.95 16.82 22.17
N LYS A 32 10.07 17.05 21.41
CA LYS A 32 9.95 17.46 20.03
C LYS A 32 9.06 16.42 19.42
N MET A 33 7.86 16.83 19.04
CA MET A 33 6.95 16.00 18.26
C MET A 33 7.83 15.29 17.25
N VAL A 34 7.96 13.97 17.43
CA VAL A 34 8.72 13.13 16.49
C VAL A 34 7.98 13.30 15.19
N GLU A 35 8.52 14.12 14.30
CA GLU A 35 8.00 14.21 12.94
C GLU A 35 7.93 12.78 12.41
N GLU A 36 6.71 12.33 12.16
CA GLU A 36 6.48 10.99 11.65
C GLU A 36 7.45 10.74 10.50
N SER A 37 8.30 9.73 10.64
CA SER A 37 9.29 9.43 9.62
C SER A 37 8.59 9.28 8.25
N PRO A 38 9.23 9.70 7.16
CA PRO A 38 8.67 9.57 5.80
C PRO A 38 8.24 8.14 5.47
N PHE A 39 8.81 7.16 6.16
CA PHE A 39 8.51 5.74 6.00
C PHE A 39 7.16 5.35 6.63
N GLU A 40 6.78 5.93 7.76
CA GLU A 40 5.47 5.68 8.38
C GLU A 40 4.32 6.35 7.62
N LYS A 41 4.56 7.55 7.07
CA LYS A 41 3.60 8.22 6.19
C LYS A 41 3.25 7.36 4.95
N ARG A 42 4.18 6.52 4.46
CA ARG A 42 3.93 5.60 3.34
C ARG A 42 3.05 4.41 3.72
N LYS A 43 3.13 3.89 4.94
CA LYS A 43 2.27 2.76 5.39
C LYS A 43 0.80 3.17 5.54
N ARG A 44 0.52 4.39 5.97
CA ARG A 44 -0.86 4.89 6.18
C ARG A 44 -1.67 5.08 4.89
N LYS A 45 -1.03 5.26 3.73
CA LYS A 45 -1.70 5.46 2.43
C LYS A 45 -2.32 4.20 1.80
N ARG A 46 -2.24 3.03 2.42
CA ARG A 46 -2.63 1.75 1.81
C ARG A 46 -3.92 1.11 2.31
N LYS A 47 -4.73 1.80 3.10
CA LYS A 47 -6.04 1.24 3.48
C LYS A 47 -6.96 1.26 2.24
N PRO A 48 -7.53 0.11 1.83
CA PRO A 48 -8.50 0.11 0.74
C PRO A 48 -9.74 0.86 1.23
N ASP A 49 -9.95 2.07 0.72
CA ASP A 49 -11.05 2.94 1.11
C ASP A 49 -12.44 2.39 0.75
N VAL A 50 -12.47 1.32 -0.02
CA VAL A 50 -13.69 0.70 -0.49
C VAL A 50 -13.77 -0.75 -0.06
N ARG A 51 -14.82 -1.09 0.73
CA ARG A 51 -15.07 -2.44 1.22
C ARG A 51 -15.12 -3.44 0.05
N LYS A 52 -14.44 -4.58 0.20
CA LYS A 52 -14.42 -5.66 -0.79
C LYS A 52 -15.73 -6.46 -0.77
N THR A 53 -16.73 -6.00 -1.51
CA THR A 53 -17.99 -6.72 -1.70
C THR A 53 -18.05 -7.29 -3.12
N THR A 54 -18.32 -8.60 -3.25
CA THR A 54 -18.38 -9.31 -4.54
C THR A 54 -19.78 -9.83 -4.87
N LYS A 55 -20.70 -9.80 -3.92
CA LYS A 55 -22.10 -10.23 -4.07
C LYS A 55 -23.05 -9.03 -4.10
N GLY A 56 -24.23 -9.19 -4.69
CA GLY A 56 -25.29 -8.18 -4.76
C GLY A 56 -25.17 -7.18 -5.92
N LYS A 57 -26.26 -6.45 -6.19
CA LYS A 57 -26.34 -5.44 -7.28
C LYS A 57 -25.37 -4.27 -7.08
N SER A 58 -25.13 -3.84 -5.83
CA SER A 58 -24.22 -2.73 -5.47
C SER A 58 -22.79 -3.15 -5.17
N ARG A 59 -22.36 -4.34 -5.57
CA ARG A 59 -21.03 -4.85 -5.30
C ARG A 59 -19.92 -3.92 -5.84
N ASN A 60 -18.85 -3.79 -5.07
CA ASN A 60 -17.73 -2.92 -5.43
C ASN A 60 -16.70 -3.65 -6.32
N PHE A 61 -16.63 -4.98 -6.21
CA PHE A 61 -15.67 -5.80 -6.96
C PHE A 61 -16.36 -6.93 -7.71
N ARG A 62 -15.76 -7.34 -8.81
CA ARG A 62 -16.16 -8.52 -9.58
C ARG A 62 -15.57 -9.78 -8.99
N THR A 63 -16.26 -10.90 -9.20
CA THR A 63 -15.72 -12.22 -8.87
C THR A 63 -14.58 -12.61 -9.81
N VAL A 64 -13.84 -13.67 -9.45
CA VAL A 64 -12.76 -14.20 -10.30
C VAL A 64 -13.34 -14.75 -11.62
N LYS A 65 -14.51 -15.38 -11.57
CA LYS A 65 -15.22 -15.89 -12.75
C LYS A 65 -15.50 -14.76 -13.77
N GLU A 66 -15.91 -13.59 -13.29
CA GLU A 66 -16.21 -12.40 -14.12
C GLU A 66 -14.97 -11.57 -14.51
N GLY A 67 -13.78 -12.05 -14.21
CA GLY A 67 -12.54 -11.41 -14.59
C GLY A 67 -11.99 -10.40 -13.57
N ALA A 68 -12.38 -10.50 -12.31
CA ALA A 68 -11.88 -9.68 -11.21
C ALA A 68 -11.93 -8.14 -11.48
N GLY A 69 -11.37 -7.31 -10.58
CA GLY A 69 -11.34 -5.87 -10.70
C GLY A 69 -12.56 -5.17 -10.09
N MET A 70 -12.55 -3.84 -10.10
CA MET A 70 -13.64 -3.03 -9.56
C MET A 70 -14.80 -2.90 -10.55
N THR A 71 -16.01 -2.84 -10.02
CA THR A 71 -17.23 -2.49 -10.77
C THR A 71 -17.30 -0.97 -10.98
N ALA A 72 -18.22 -0.50 -11.82
CA ALA A 72 -18.49 0.93 -11.96
C ALA A 72 -18.94 1.57 -10.64
N ALA A 73 -19.78 0.84 -9.86
CA ALA A 73 -20.20 1.27 -8.52
C ALA A 73 -19.01 1.40 -7.57
N GLY A 74 -18.12 0.41 -7.56
CA GLY A 74 -16.89 0.46 -6.76
C GLY A 74 -15.99 1.62 -7.13
N VAL A 75 -15.80 1.89 -8.42
CA VAL A 75 -15.01 3.04 -8.89
C VAL A 75 -15.65 4.36 -8.46
N ARG A 76 -16.99 4.50 -8.55
CA ARG A 76 -17.69 5.71 -8.06
C ARG A 76 -17.45 5.92 -6.55
N LYS A 77 -17.65 4.88 -5.73
CA LYS A 77 -17.40 4.94 -4.28
C LYS A 77 -15.94 5.29 -3.97
N TYR A 78 -15.00 4.72 -4.72
CA TYR A 78 -13.58 5.03 -4.54
C TYR A 78 -13.28 6.50 -4.85
N LYS A 79 -13.83 7.03 -5.94
CA LYS A 79 -13.64 8.45 -6.32
C LYS A 79 -14.27 9.41 -5.33
N ALA A 80 -15.45 9.06 -4.77
CA ALA A 80 -16.09 9.87 -3.73
C ALA A 80 -15.21 10.01 -2.49
N LYS A 81 -14.51 8.93 -2.10
CA LYS A 81 -13.58 8.95 -0.97
C LYS A 81 -12.21 9.54 -1.30
N ASN A 82 -11.84 9.56 -2.56
CA ASN A 82 -10.55 10.04 -3.05
C ASN A 82 -10.77 11.02 -4.19
N PRO A 83 -11.14 12.27 -3.89
CA PRO A 83 -11.27 13.31 -4.92
C PRO A 83 -9.94 13.48 -5.64
N GLY A 84 -9.98 13.75 -6.95
CA GLY A 84 -8.79 13.80 -7.81
C GLY A 84 -8.31 12.45 -8.36
N SER A 85 -8.86 11.31 -7.91
CA SER A 85 -8.48 10.00 -8.44
C SER A 85 -8.88 9.82 -9.90
N LYS A 86 -7.92 9.46 -10.76
CA LYS A 86 -8.10 9.14 -12.19
C LYS A 86 -8.46 7.66 -12.43
N LEU A 87 -8.91 6.92 -11.38
CA LEU A 87 -9.25 5.51 -11.49
C LEU A 87 -10.43 5.31 -12.45
N LYS A 88 -10.30 4.34 -13.37
CA LYS A 88 -11.33 3.93 -14.34
C LYS A 88 -11.46 2.40 -14.35
N THR A 89 -12.61 1.90 -14.82
CA THR A 89 -12.83 0.45 -15.01
C THR A 89 -11.92 -0.14 -16.08
N ALA A 90 -11.87 -1.48 -16.16
CA ALA A 90 -11.13 -2.20 -17.18
C ALA A 90 -11.62 -1.84 -18.60
N VAL A 91 -10.69 -1.83 -19.53
CA VAL A 91 -10.98 -1.64 -20.97
C VAL A 91 -11.26 -3.00 -21.59
N THR A 92 -12.53 -3.30 -21.86
CA THR A 92 -12.99 -4.62 -22.33
C THR A 92 -13.41 -4.63 -23.80
N GLY A 93 -13.80 -3.49 -24.36
CA GLY A 93 -14.28 -3.34 -25.74
C GLY A 93 -13.18 -3.37 -26.81
N LYS A 94 -13.58 -3.30 -28.08
CA LYS A 94 -12.67 -3.00 -29.19
C LYS A 94 -12.09 -1.59 -29.00
N VAL A 95 -10.83 -1.41 -29.28
CA VAL A 95 -10.11 -0.14 -29.04
C VAL A 95 -9.34 0.26 -30.27
N LYS A 96 -9.52 1.48 -30.73
CA LYS A 96 -8.74 2.02 -31.84
C LYS A 96 -7.24 2.10 -31.46
N PRO A 97 -6.31 1.71 -32.35
CA PRO A 97 -4.87 1.88 -32.14
C PRO A 97 -4.56 3.33 -31.76
N GLY A 98 -3.56 3.56 -30.90
CA GLY A 98 -3.17 4.91 -30.50
C GLY A 98 -4.07 5.62 -29.47
N SER A 99 -5.32 5.15 -29.25
CA SER A 99 -6.26 5.78 -28.32
C SER A 99 -5.78 5.74 -26.87
N LYS A 100 -6.28 6.67 -26.04
CA LYS A 100 -6.02 6.66 -24.58
C LYS A 100 -6.41 5.33 -23.92
N ALA A 101 -7.45 4.66 -24.42
CA ALA A 101 -7.88 3.35 -23.94
C ALA A 101 -6.88 2.25 -24.32
N ALA A 102 -6.34 2.27 -25.54
CA ALA A 102 -5.29 1.35 -25.99
C ALA A 102 -4.01 1.51 -25.17
N LYS A 103 -3.56 2.73 -24.93
CA LYS A 103 -2.41 3.04 -24.07
C LYS A 103 -2.62 2.49 -22.65
N ARG A 104 -3.82 2.66 -22.05
CA ARG A 104 -4.16 2.10 -20.73
C ARG A 104 -4.12 0.57 -20.73
N ARG A 105 -4.66 -0.10 -21.76
CA ARG A 105 -4.61 -1.56 -21.89
C ARG A 105 -3.17 -2.04 -21.96
N LYS A 106 -2.35 -1.47 -22.87
CA LYS A 106 -0.93 -1.80 -23.00
C LYS A 106 -0.18 -1.66 -21.69
N SER A 107 -0.37 -0.53 -20.98
CA SER A 107 0.25 -0.28 -19.68
C SER A 107 -0.18 -1.28 -18.60
N PHE A 108 -1.46 -1.66 -18.55
CA PHE A 108 -1.94 -2.67 -17.62
C PHE A 108 -1.34 -4.05 -17.94
N CYS A 109 -1.35 -4.46 -19.20
CA CYS A 109 -0.83 -5.75 -19.64
C CYS A 109 0.66 -5.89 -19.33
N ALA A 110 1.44 -4.85 -19.55
CA ALA A 110 2.87 -4.82 -19.21
C ALA A 110 3.11 -5.01 -17.72
N ARG A 111 2.44 -4.22 -16.88
CA ARG A 111 2.61 -4.29 -15.41
C ARG A 111 2.10 -5.60 -14.81
N SER A 112 1.11 -6.22 -15.40
CA SER A 112 0.50 -7.45 -14.90
C SER A 112 1.12 -8.72 -15.49
N LYS A 113 2.16 -8.63 -16.29
CA LYS A 113 2.80 -9.77 -16.96
C LYS A 113 3.20 -10.88 -15.98
N GLY A 114 3.76 -10.53 -14.84
CA GLY A 114 4.18 -11.47 -13.79
C GLY A 114 3.08 -11.94 -12.83
N TRP A 115 1.81 -11.62 -13.06
CA TRP A 115 0.75 -12.03 -12.14
C TRP A 115 0.34 -13.48 -12.39
N THR A 116 0.73 -14.37 -11.47
CA THR A 116 0.49 -15.84 -11.56
C THR A 116 -0.80 -16.29 -10.86
N GLY A 117 -1.28 -15.54 -9.87
CA GLY A 117 -2.48 -15.88 -9.09
C GLY A 117 -3.77 -15.93 -9.91
N LYS A 118 -4.73 -16.77 -9.48
CA LYS A 118 -6.06 -16.95 -10.14
C LYS A 118 -6.76 -15.61 -10.43
N ARG A 119 -6.73 -14.67 -9.48
CA ARG A 119 -7.34 -13.34 -9.64
C ARG A 119 -6.60 -12.48 -10.67
N GLY A 120 -5.27 -12.52 -10.67
CA GLY A 120 -4.43 -11.81 -11.64
C GLY A 120 -4.67 -12.31 -13.07
N LYS A 121 -4.66 -13.63 -13.27
CA LYS A 121 -4.96 -14.25 -14.57
C LYS A 121 -6.36 -13.88 -15.07
N ALA A 122 -7.36 -13.87 -14.19
CA ALA A 122 -8.72 -13.46 -14.52
C ALA A 122 -8.80 -11.97 -14.92
N ALA A 123 -8.10 -11.10 -14.24
CA ALA A 123 -8.02 -9.68 -14.59
C ALA A 123 -7.36 -9.49 -15.96
N ARG A 124 -6.27 -10.18 -16.26
CA ARG A 124 -5.60 -10.12 -17.56
C ARG A 124 -6.52 -10.56 -18.70
N ARG A 125 -7.22 -11.69 -18.55
CA ARG A 125 -8.24 -12.13 -19.52
C ARG A 125 -9.28 -11.04 -19.79
N ARG A 126 -9.79 -10.41 -18.75
CA ARG A 126 -10.77 -9.34 -18.87
C ARG A 126 -10.23 -8.12 -19.64
N TRP A 127 -8.97 -7.75 -19.43
CA TRP A 127 -8.31 -6.66 -20.14
C TRP A 127 -7.91 -7.03 -21.57
N LYS A 128 -8.10 -8.29 -21.97
CA LYS A 128 -7.66 -8.84 -23.25
C LYS A 128 -6.14 -8.65 -23.46
N CYS A 129 -5.39 -9.01 -22.40
CA CYS A 129 -3.96 -9.18 -22.50
C CYS A 129 -3.68 -10.58 -23.09
#